data_70ae6cd9c929b9a3aab01bcbe9c29880
#
_entry.id   70ae6cd9c929b9a3aab01bcbe9c29880
#
_cell.length_a   1.000
_cell.length_b   1.000
_cell.length_c   1.000
_cell.angle_alpha   90.00
_cell.angle_beta   90.00
_cell.angle_gamma   90.00
#
_symmetry.space_group_name_H-M   'P 1'
#
loop_
_entity.id
_entity.type
_entity.pdbx_description
1 polymer ?
#
loop_
_entity_poly.entity_id
_entity_poly.type
_entity_poly.pdbx_seq_one_letter_code
_entity_poly.pdbx_strand_id
1 'polypeptide(L)'
;MVYLGILVFFGLVTLFASFFTVKQESAAVVERLGKFLKVSHAGLHLKIPFLGQISKRLNLRIQQLDVIIDTKTLDNVFIKMKVSVQYQVIRENVKDAYYRLENPENQITSYVFDVVRAEVPKTKLDDVFVRKDDIAIAVKSELQEAMQSYGYDIIKALVTDIDPDEQVKHAMNRINAAEREKTAAEYESEAQRIRIVAVAKAEAESKKLQGQGIADQRREIAKGLEESVKMLNAANINAQEASALIVVTQHYDTLNSIGANNRSNLVLLPNSPTAASTMLNDLVVSMAATQKMEEYSKPQMPNPPQNRGHQE
;
A
#
# COMPACT_ATOMS: atom_id res chain seq x y z
N MET A 1 -63.83 64.78 -25.02
CA MET A 1 -63.90 63.35 -24.62
C MET A 1 -62.74 62.54 -25.17
N VAL A 2 -62.44 62.55 -26.48
CA VAL A 2 -61.40 61.73 -27.12
C VAL A 2 -60.00 62.08 -26.60
N TYR A 3 -59.61 63.33 -26.46
CA TYR A 3 -58.31 63.74 -25.96
C TYR A 3 -58.07 63.34 -24.51
N LEU A 4 -59.09 63.34 -23.65
CA LEU A 4 -59.02 62.89 -22.26
C LEU A 4 -58.77 61.36 -22.22
N GLY A 5 -59.40 60.59 -23.07
CA GLY A 5 -59.16 59.13 -23.19
C GLY A 5 -57.73 58.80 -23.60
N ILE A 6 -57.18 59.56 -24.59
CA ILE A 6 -55.81 59.39 -25.04
C ILE A 6 -54.80 59.71 -23.90
N LEU A 7 -55.05 60.75 -23.14
CA LEU A 7 -54.17 61.16 -22.04
C LEU A 7 -54.18 60.13 -20.88
N VAL A 8 -55.38 59.60 -20.54
CA VAL A 8 -55.51 58.52 -19.54
C VAL A 8 -54.85 57.24 -20.03
N PHE A 9 -55.02 56.87 -21.29
CA PHE A 9 -54.36 55.71 -21.87
C PHE A 9 -52.83 55.86 -21.83
N PHE A 10 -52.28 56.99 -22.21
CA PHE A 10 -50.85 57.27 -22.15
C PHE A 10 -50.30 57.26 -20.72
N GLY A 11 -51.06 57.81 -19.75
CA GLY A 11 -50.76 57.74 -18.34
C GLY A 11 -50.73 56.31 -17.81
N LEU A 12 -51.67 55.47 -18.24
CA LEU A 12 -51.69 54.05 -17.86
C LEU A 12 -50.52 53.28 -18.43
N VAL A 13 -50.19 53.49 -19.71
CA VAL A 13 -49.04 52.86 -20.39
C VAL A 13 -47.73 53.26 -19.71
N THR A 14 -47.54 54.54 -19.36
CA THR A 14 -46.34 55.01 -18.64
C THR A 14 -46.25 54.44 -17.23
N LEU A 15 -47.38 54.24 -16.55
CA LEU A 15 -47.41 53.59 -15.23
C LEU A 15 -46.97 52.14 -15.33
N PHE A 16 -47.49 51.37 -16.31
CA PHE A 16 -47.05 49.97 -16.52
C PHE A 16 -45.57 49.91 -16.94
N ALA A 17 -45.06 50.81 -17.76
CA ALA A 17 -43.66 50.87 -18.18
C ALA A 17 -42.72 51.25 -17.04
N SER A 18 -43.23 51.72 -15.92
CA SER A 18 -42.42 52.05 -14.70
C SER A 18 -42.06 50.82 -13.90
N PHE A 19 -42.80 49.73 -14.01
CA PHE A 19 -42.53 48.53 -13.24
C PHE A 19 -41.54 47.60 -13.98
N PHE A 20 -40.58 47.05 -13.23
CA PHE A 20 -39.72 45.99 -13.73
C PHE A 20 -39.42 44.97 -12.61
N THR A 21 -39.21 43.74 -13.01
CA THR A 21 -38.89 42.67 -12.10
C THR A 21 -37.44 42.22 -12.27
N VAL A 22 -36.80 41.90 -11.14
CA VAL A 22 -35.45 41.34 -11.07
C VAL A 22 -35.58 39.90 -10.56
N LYS A 23 -34.98 38.95 -11.25
CA LYS A 23 -34.99 37.51 -10.88
C LYS A 23 -34.20 37.29 -9.59
N GLN A 24 -34.55 36.20 -8.89
CA GLN A 24 -33.76 35.74 -7.75
C GLN A 24 -32.31 35.51 -8.14
N GLU A 25 -31.37 35.81 -7.24
CA GLU A 25 -29.93 35.67 -7.47
C GLU A 25 -29.44 36.46 -8.70
N SER A 26 -30.04 37.66 -8.93
CA SER A 26 -29.54 38.66 -9.87
C SER A 26 -29.70 40.04 -9.32
N ALA A 27 -28.91 40.99 -9.81
CA ALA A 27 -29.00 42.38 -9.49
C ALA A 27 -29.06 43.20 -10.78
N ALA A 28 -29.91 44.22 -10.81
CA ALA A 28 -30.03 45.15 -11.93
C ALA A 28 -29.41 46.49 -11.57
N VAL A 29 -28.48 46.96 -12.38
CA VAL A 29 -27.92 48.32 -12.28
C VAL A 29 -28.84 49.27 -13.02
N VAL A 30 -29.40 50.21 -12.30
CA VAL A 30 -30.28 51.23 -12.84
C VAL A 30 -29.54 52.58 -12.96
N GLU A 31 -29.52 53.10 -14.16
CA GLU A 31 -28.94 54.40 -14.51
C GLU A 31 -30.02 55.38 -14.86
N ARG A 32 -29.70 56.65 -14.63
CA ARG A 32 -30.52 57.79 -15.05
C ARG A 32 -29.67 58.74 -15.88
N LEU A 33 -29.96 58.81 -17.18
CA LEU A 33 -29.20 59.66 -18.12
C LEU A 33 -27.67 59.34 -18.07
N GLY A 34 -27.29 58.03 -18.01
CA GLY A 34 -25.90 57.61 -17.93
C GLY A 34 -25.26 57.73 -16.56
N LYS A 35 -25.97 58.19 -15.54
CA LYS A 35 -25.49 58.30 -14.17
C LYS A 35 -26.02 57.15 -13.32
N PHE A 36 -25.18 56.50 -12.54
CA PHE A 36 -25.61 55.51 -11.55
C PHE A 36 -26.69 56.07 -10.61
N LEU A 37 -27.78 55.36 -10.49
CA LEU A 37 -28.88 55.68 -9.58
C LEU A 37 -28.92 54.74 -8.39
N LYS A 38 -29.13 53.47 -8.65
CA LYS A 38 -29.23 52.41 -7.62
C LYS A 38 -28.99 51.02 -8.18
N VAL A 39 -28.70 50.09 -7.29
CA VAL A 39 -28.73 48.62 -7.55
C VAL A 39 -30.10 48.13 -7.07
N SER A 40 -30.80 47.38 -7.91
CA SER A 40 -32.06 46.72 -7.58
C SER A 40 -31.86 45.23 -7.47
N HIS A 41 -32.09 44.66 -6.28
CA HIS A 41 -32.04 43.23 -6.02
C HIS A 41 -33.34 42.51 -6.46
N ALA A 42 -33.45 41.20 -6.19
CA ALA A 42 -34.64 40.43 -6.56
C ALA A 42 -35.93 41.03 -6.05
N GLY A 43 -36.96 41.06 -6.91
CA GLY A 43 -38.29 41.61 -6.59
C GLY A 43 -38.81 42.56 -7.63
N LEU A 44 -39.94 43.23 -7.29
CA LEU A 44 -40.60 44.23 -8.11
C LEU A 44 -40.06 45.62 -7.77
N HIS A 45 -39.61 46.36 -8.77
CA HIS A 45 -39.06 47.70 -8.62
C HIS A 45 -39.68 48.69 -9.56
N LEU A 46 -39.60 49.97 -9.16
CA LEU A 46 -40.04 51.07 -9.95
C LEU A 46 -38.87 51.82 -10.57
N LYS A 47 -39.00 52.19 -11.84
CA LYS A 47 -38.10 53.09 -12.56
C LYS A 47 -38.91 54.21 -13.20
N ILE A 48 -38.33 55.37 -13.39
CA ILE A 48 -38.97 56.43 -14.15
C ILE A 48 -38.90 56.07 -15.63
N PRO A 49 -40.03 55.94 -16.33
CA PRO A 49 -40.01 55.65 -17.75
C PRO A 49 -39.30 56.75 -18.51
N PHE A 50 -38.66 56.44 -19.62
CA PHE A 50 -37.86 57.32 -20.50
C PHE A 50 -36.53 57.85 -19.88
N LEU A 51 -36.43 58.09 -18.58
CA LEU A 51 -35.27 58.62 -17.93
C LEU A 51 -34.41 57.54 -17.24
N GLY A 52 -35.06 56.51 -16.71
CA GLY A 52 -34.38 55.39 -16.03
C GLY A 52 -34.16 54.21 -16.97
N GLN A 53 -32.90 53.82 -17.13
CA GLN A 53 -32.53 52.65 -17.97
C GLN A 53 -31.88 51.57 -17.11
N ILE A 54 -32.17 50.30 -17.40
CA ILE A 54 -31.46 49.17 -16.83
C ILE A 54 -30.23 48.93 -17.70
N SER A 55 -29.05 49.24 -17.16
CA SER A 55 -27.81 49.18 -17.91
C SER A 55 -27.33 47.75 -18.07
N LYS A 56 -27.28 46.97 -16.98
CA LYS A 56 -26.92 45.54 -17.00
C LYS A 56 -27.62 44.82 -15.86
N ARG A 57 -27.88 43.53 -16.09
CA ARG A 57 -28.28 42.60 -15.05
C ARG A 57 -27.11 41.66 -14.79
N LEU A 58 -26.57 41.68 -13.55
CA LEU A 58 -25.49 40.82 -13.12
C LEU A 58 -26.06 39.57 -12.45
N ASN A 59 -25.45 38.46 -12.72
CA ASN A 59 -25.75 37.18 -12.07
C ASN A 59 -24.94 37.12 -10.76
N LEU A 60 -25.63 36.87 -9.64
CA LEU A 60 -25.02 36.76 -8.31
C LEU A 60 -24.72 35.32 -7.92
N ARG A 61 -25.10 34.34 -8.78
CA ARG A 61 -24.78 32.92 -8.56
C ARG A 61 -23.30 32.68 -8.72
N ILE A 62 -22.82 31.60 -8.11
CA ILE A 62 -21.46 31.12 -8.34
C ILE A 62 -21.31 30.72 -9.80
N GLN A 63 -20.30 31.27 -10.45
CA GLN A 63 -19.92 31.01 -11.83
C GLN A 63 -18.59 30.29 -11.83
N GLN A 64 -18.36 29.45 -12.84
CA GLN A 64 -17.10 28.75 -13.02
C GLN A 64 -16.47 29.20 -14.33
N LEU A 65 -15.19 29.49 -14.28
CA LEU A 65 -14.34 29.77 -15.42
C LEU A 65 -13.23 28.73 -15.48
N ASP A 66 -13.15 28.03 -16.61
CA ASP A 66 -12.07 27.07 -16.88
C ASP A 66 -11.01 27.75 -17.73
N VAL A 67 -9.80 27.81 -17.21
CA VAL A 67 -8.63 28.39 -17.86
C VAL A 67 -7.64 27.28 -18.21
N ILE A 68 -7.25 27.21 -19.48
CA ILE A 68 -6.23 26.27 -19.96
C ILE A 68 -4.93 27.05 -20.18
N ILE A 69 -3.84 26.59 -19.59
CA ILE A 69 -2.57 27.28 -19.56
C ILE A 69 -1.47 26.35 -20.02
N ASP A 70 -0.73 26.77 -21.03
CA ASP A 70 0.52 26.11 -21.42
C ASP A 70 1.68 26.70 -20.62
N THR A 71 2.40 25.85 -19.91
CA THR A 71 3.55 26.24 -19.09
C THR A 71 4.62 25.16 -19.12
N LYS A 72 5.76 25.44 -18.49
CA LYS A 72 6.92 24.57 -18.46
C LYS A 72 7.36 24.34 -17.03
N THR A 73 7.65 23.11 -16.68
CA THR A 73 8.14 22.73 -15.35
C THR A 73 9.64 22.97 -15.20
N LEU A 74 10.16 22.81 -13.97
CA LEU A 74 11.58 22.96 -13.65
C LEU A 74 12.48 22.01 -14.46
N ASP A 75 12.00 20.80 -14.71
CA ASP A 75 12.66 19.74 -15.50
C ASP A 75 12.45 19.88 -17.02
N ASN A 76 12.04 21.07 -17.46
CA ASN A 76 11.87 21.44 -18.87
C ASN A 76 10.77 20.69 -19.62
N VAL A 77 9.79 20.15 -18.93
CA VAL A 77 8.62 19.50 -19.55
C VAL A 77 7.53 20.53 -19.81
N PHE A 78 7.02 20.57 -21.05
CA PHE A 78 5.82 21.35 -21.37
C PHE A 78 4.58 20.62 -20.89
N ILE A 79 3.70 21.35 -20.22
CA ILE A 79 2.43 20.85 -19.72
C ILE A 79 1.29 21.80 -20.06
N LYS A 80 0.11 21.23 -20.32
CA LYS A 80 -1.15 21.96 -20.34
C LYS A 80 -1.84 21.74 -18.99
N MET A 81 -2.07 22.84 -18.29
CA MET A 81 -2.74 22.82 -16.99
C MET A 81 -4.12 23.46 -17.14
N LYS A 82 -5.15 22.76 -16.64
CA LYS A 82 -6.50 23.28 -16.57
C LYS A 82 -6.79 23.72 -15.13
N VAL A 83 -7.06 25.02 -14.96
CA VAL A 83 -7.43 25.61 -13.67
C VAL A 83 -8.87 26.08 -13.76
N SER A 84 -9.72 25.60 -12.87
CA SER A 84 -11.12 26.01 -12.74
C SER A 84 -11.26 26.96 -11.57
N VAL A 85 -11.71 28.17 -11.84
CA VAL A 85 -11.93 29.21 -10.84
C VAL A 85 -13.42 29.42 -10.65
N GLN A 86 -13.89 29.28 -9.41
CA GLN A 86 -15.26 29.57 -9.01
C GLN A 86 -15.31 30.95 -8.37
N TYR A 87 -16.13 31.81 -8.94
CA TYR A 87 -16.27 33.20 -8.52
C TYR A 87 -17.73 33.63 -8.48
N GLN A 88 -18.01 34.69 -7.72
CA GLN A 88 -19.33 35.31 -7.65
C GLN A 88 -19.21 36.84 -7.49
N VAL A 89 -20.27 37.53 -7.82
CA VAL A 89 -20.37 38.96 -7.54
C VAL A 89 -20.83 39.17 -6.10
N ILE A 90 -20.11 40.02 -5.35
CA ILE A 90 -20.46 40.40 -3.98
C ILE A 90 -21.72 41.27 -4.04
N ARG A 91 -22.77 40.89 -3.30
CA ARG A 91 -24.10 41.58 -3.34
C ARG A 91 -24.01 43.07 -3.01
N GLU A 92 -23.17 43.44 -2.09
CA GLU A 92 -22.97 44.80 -1.64
C GLU A 92 -22.18 45.64 -2.66
N ASN A 93 -21.33 44.97 -3.47
CA ASN A 93 -20.38 45.64 -4.37
C ASN A 93 -20.75 45.51 -5.85
N VAL A 94 -22.03 45.26 -6.17
CA VAL A 94 -22.53 45.14 -7.55
C VAL A 94 -22.20 46.34 -8.41
N LYS A 95 -22.20 47.55 -7.81
CA LYS A 95 -21.79 48.79 -8.48
C LYS A 95 -20.35 48.71 -8.97
N ASP A 96 -19.43 48.31 -8.10
CA ASP A 96 -18.00 48.22 -8.43
C ASP A 96 -17.75 47.11 -9.45
N ALA A 97 -18.43 45.97 -9.32
CA ALA A 97 -18.37 44.89 -10.27
C ALA A 97 -18.80 45.26 -11.69
N TYR A 98 -19.71 46.23 -11.82
CA TYR A 98 -20.18 46.69 -13.11
C TYR A 98 -19.32 47.82 -13.71
N TYR A 99 -18.95 48.83 -12.90
CA TYR A 99 -18.28 50.03 -13.41
C TYR A 99 -16.75 49.95 -13.40
N ARG A 100 -16.14 49.16 -12.52
CA ARG A 100 -14.68 49.08 -12.43
C ARG A 100 -14.08 48.02 -13.32
N LEU A 101 -14.85 46.97 -13.70
CA LEU A 101 -14.33 45.86 -14.48
C LEU A 101 -15.27 45.55 -15.65
N GLU A 102 -14.76 45.70 -16.86
CA GLU A 102 -15.55 45.47 -18.06
C GLU A 102 -15.73 43.95 -18.34
N ASN A 103 -14.62 43.18 -18.21
CA ASN A 103 -14.62 41.77 -18.48
C ASN A 103 -13.91 40.98 -17.37
N PRO A 104 -14.68 40.45 -16.41
CA PRO A 104 -14.11 39.72 -15.28
C PRO A 104 -13.43 38.42 -15.68
N GLU A 105 -13.93 37.72 -16.71
CA GLU A 105 -13.38 36.46 -17.17
C GLU A 105 -11.95 36.65 -17.73
N ASN A 106 -11.73 37.66 -18.54
CA ASN A 106 -10.40 37.97 -19.08
C ASN A 106 -9.43 38.38 -17.98
N GLN A 107 -9.91 39.13 -16.98
CA GLN A 107 -9.06 39.55 -15.87
C GLN A 107 -8.66 38.34 -15.00
N ILE A 108 -9.61 37.50 -14.63
CA ILE A 108 -9.34 36.25 -13.89
C ILE A 108 -8.35 35.39 -14.68
N THR A 109 -8.59 35.21 -15.99
CA THR A 109 -7.70 34.45 -16.85
C THR A 109 -6.26 34.98 -16.81
N SER A 110 -6.07 36.31 -16.89
CA SER A 110 -4.75 36.93 -16.87
C SER A 110 -4.01 36.68 -15.55
N TYR A 111 -4.69 36.82 -14.42
CA TYR A 111 -4.09 36.53 -13.11
C TYR A 111 -3.76 35.03 -12.94
N VAL A 112 -4.64 34.14 -13.39
CA VAL A 112 -4.36 32.70 -13.35
C VAL A 112 -3.13 32.36 -14.17
N PHE A 113 -2.99 32.96 -15.38
CA PHE A 113 -1.77 32.80 -16.19
C PHE A 113 -0.52 33.26 -15.46
N ASP A 114 -0.59 34.43 -14.80
CA ASP A 114 0.57 34.99 -14.12
C ASP A 114 1.03 34.08 -12.96
N VAL A 115 0.11 33.72 -12.08
CA VAL A 115 0.44 32.87 -10.91
C VAL A 115 0.94 31.49 -11.34
N VAL A 116 0.27 30.83 -12.29
CA VAL A 116 0.67 29.49 -12.74
C VAL A 116 2.04 29.54 -13.41
N ARG A 117 2.32 30.56 -14.23
CA ARG A 117 3.63 30.75 -14.86
C ARG A 117 4.72 31.14 -13.86
N ALA A 118 4.37 31.69 -12.72
CA ALA A 118 5.32 31.99 -11.65
C ALA A 118 5.64 30.76 -10.78
N GLU A 119 4.65 29.89 -10.52
CA GLU A 119 4.80 28.78 -9.57
C GLU A 119 5.25 27.47 -10.24
N VAL A 120 4.70 27.10 -11.40
CA VAL A 120 4.98 25.80 -12.03
C VAL A 120 6.45 25.64 -12.43
N PRO A 121 7.16 26.68 -12.98
CA PRO A 121 8.57 26.52 -13.33
C PRO A 121 9.53 26.31 -12.15
N LYS A 122 9.07 26.52 -10.93
CA LYS A 122 9.85 26.23 -9.70
C LYS A 122 9.76 24.78 -9.26
N THR A 123 8.88 23.98 -9.88
CA THR A 123 8.49 22.66 -9.42
C THR A 123 8.71 21.62 -10.52
N LYS A 124 9.22 20.42 -10.16
CA LYS A 124 9.35 19.31 -11.12
C LYS A 124 7.99 18.73 -11.46
N LEU A 125 7.90 18.06 -12.62
CA LEU A 125 6.64 17.51 -13.11
C LEU A 125 5.93 16.60 -12.07
N ASP A 126 6.65 15.68 -11.46
CA ASP A 126 6.09 14.77 -10.44
C ASP A 126 5.57 15.53 -9.22
N ASP A 127 6.30 16.55 -8.78
CA ASP A 127 5.91 17.40 -7.66
C ASP A 127 4.70 18.27 -7.99
N VAL A 128 4.51 18.69 -9.25
CA VAL A 128 3.33 19.46 -9.69
C VAL A 128 2.05 18.64 -9.47
N PHE A 129 2.09 17.33 -9.77
CA PHE A 129 0.95 16.44 -9.51
C PHE A 129 0.63 16.30 -8.02
N VAL A 130 1.67 16.19 -7.19
CA VAL A 130 1.51 16.03 -5.74
C VAL A 130 1.06 17.34 -5.08
N ARG A 131 1.62 18.48 -5.52
CA ARG A 131 1.41 19.80 -4.92
C ARG A 131 0.42 20.69 -5.68
N LYS A 132 -0.44 20.09 -6.51
CA LYS A 132 -1.46 20.83 -7.27
C LYS A 132 -2.37 21.70 -6.40
N ASP A 133 -2.63 21.26 -5.16
CA ASP A 133 -3.47 22.02 -4.22
C ASP A 133 -2.74 23.27 -3.70
N ASP A 134 -1.42 23.26 -3.55
CA ASP A 134 -0.62 24.44 -3.20
C ASP A 134 -0.73 25.52 -4.29
N ILE A 135 -0.63 25.08 -5.57
CA ILE A 135 -0.79 25.96 -6.72
C ILE A 135 -2.20 26.56 -6.73
N ALA A 136 -3.22 25.74 -6.48
CA ALA A 136 -4.60 26.21 -6.41
C ALA A 136 -4.82 27.25 -5.28
N ILE A 137 -4.19 27.05 -4.13
CA ILE A 137 -4.23 27.99 -3.01
C ILE A 137 -3.53 29.29 -3.39
N ALA A 138 -2.36 29.26 -4.02
CA ALA A 138 -1.64 30.44 -4.49
C ALA A 138 -2.48 31.23 -5.49
N VAL A 139 -3.08 30.54 -6.48
CA VAL A 139 -4.00 31.17 -7.46
C VAL A 139 -5.18 31.82 -6.75
N LYS A 140 -5.82 31.14 -5.80
CA LYS A 140 -6.94 31.68 -5.05
C LYS A 140 -6.53 32.95 -4.28
N SER A 141 -5.41 32.90 -3.57
CA SER A 141 -4.94 34.01 -2.72
C SER A 141 -4.71 35.28 -3.53
N GLU A 142 -4.00 35.18 -4.64
CA GLU A 142 -3.69 36.31 -5.52
C GLU A 142 -4.96 36.87 -6.18
N LEU A 143 -5.80 35.98 -6.70
CA LEU A 143 -7.08 36.36 -7.28
C LEU A 143 -8.01 37.03 -6.27
N GLN A 144 -8.07 36.53 -5.03
CA GLN A 144 -8.92 37.08 -3.98
C GLN A 144 -8.56 38.51 -3.70
N GLU A 145 -7.29 38.83 -3.52
CA GLU A 145 -6.82 40.19 -3.25
C GLU A 145 -7.16 41.14 -4.39
N ALA A 146 -6.86 40.75 -5.63
CA ALA A 146 -7.09 41.59 -6.80
C ALA A 146 -8.60 41.78 -7.09
N MET A 147 -9.36 40.68 -7.11
CA MET A 147 -10.76 40.70 -7.58
C MET A 147 -11.73 41.26 -6.54
N GLN A 148 -11.39 41.19 -5.24
CA GLN A 148 -12.21 41.75 -4.19
C GLN A 148 -12.36 43.29 -4.33
N SER A 149 -11.30 43.97 -4.78
CA SER A 149 -11.32 45.41 -5.05
C SER A 149 -12.29 45.78 -6.18
N TYR A 150 -12.60 44.83 -7.06
CA TYR A 150 -13.57 45.01 -8.16
C TYR A 150 -14.98 44.50 -7.82
N GLY A 151 -15.21 43.99 -6.60
CA GLY A 151 -16.53 43.52 -6.17
C GLY A 151 -16.83 42.07 -6.54
N TYR A 152 -15.80 41.27 -6.80
CA TYR A 152 -15.90 39.83 -7.02
C TYR A 152 -15.26 39.07 -5.87
N ASP A 153 -15.87 37.96 -5.52
CA ASP A 153 -15.37 37.02 -4.52
C ASP A 153 -14.96 35.72 -5.16
N ILE A 154 -13.77 35.23 -4.85
CA ILE A 154 -13.24 33.96 -5.36
C ILE A 154 -13.51 32.87 -4.34
N ILE A 155 -14.46 32.02 -4.65
CA ILE A 155 -14.87 30.92 -3.76
C ILE A 155 -13.77 29.87 -3.67
N LYS A 156 -13.34 29.37 -4.84
CA LYS A 156 -12.33 28.30 -4.93
C LYS A 156 -11.61 28.35 -6.28
N ALA A 157 -10.32 28.08 -6.24
CA ALA A 157 -9.54 27.69 -7.42
C ALA A 157 -9.19 26.20 -7.31
N LEU A 158 -9.18 25.49 -8.41
CA LEU A 158 -8.93 24.05 -8.50
C LEU A 158 -8.07 23.77 -9.73
N VAL A 159 -6.97 23.05 -9.54
CA VAL A 159 -6.26 22.45 -10.66
C VAL A 159 -6.98 21.13 -11.00
N THR A 160 -7.67 21.13 -12.14
CA THR A 160 -8.53 19.99 -12.54
C THR A 160 -7.82 19.00 -13.42
N ASP A 161 -6.86 19.46 -14.23
CA ASP A 161 -6.11 18.58 -15.13
C ASP A 161 -4.68 19.09 -15.34
N ILE A 162 -3.74 18.16 -15.51
CA ILE A 162 -2.33 18.42 -15.80
C ILE A 162 -1.94 17.44 -16.89
N ASP A 163 -1.76 17.94 -18.10
CA ASP A 163 -1.51 17.15 -19.29
C ASP A 163 -0.11 17.44 -19.85
N PRO A 164 0.89 16.59 -19.57
CA PRO A 164 2.22 16.71 -20.18
C PRO A 164 2.20 16.26 -21.65
N ASP A 165 3.26 16.62 -22.37
CA ASP A 165 3.47 16.19 -23.75
C ASP A 165 3.39 14.65 -23.88
N GLU A 166 2.85 14.16 -24.99
CA GLU A 166 2.58 12.73 -25.22
C GLU A 166 3.86 11.87 -25.13
N GLN A 167 4.99 12.40 -25.61
CA GLN A 167 6.27 11.68 -25.52
C GLN A 167 6.70 11.50 -24.07
N VAL A 168 6.46 12.50 -23.23
CA VAL A 168 6.77 12.45 -21.79
C VAL A 168 5.85 11.47 -21.08
N LYS A 169 4.55 11.46 -21.40
CA LYS A 169 3.60 10.45 -20.86
C LYS A 169 4.07 9.03 -21.15
N HIS A 170 4.45 8.76 -22.40
CA HIS A 170 4.98 7.45 -22.78
C HIS A 170 6.26 7.10 -22.04
N ALA A 171 7.17 8.07 -21.83
CA ALA A 171 8.40 7.85 -21.08
C ALA A 171 8.10 7.55 -19.59
N MET A 172 7.24 8.35 -18.95
CA MET A 172 6.81 8.13 -17.56
C MET A 172 6.12 6.78 -17.39
N ASN A 173 5.23 6.39 -18.32
CA ASN A 173 4.57 5.09 -18.26
C ASN A 173 5.57 3.93 -18.33
N ARG A 174 6.63 4.05 -19.17
CA ARG A 174 7.69 3.03 -19.22
C ARG A 174 8.52 2.97 -17.94
N ILE A 175 8.88 4.13 -17.38
CA ILE A 175 9.62 4.20 -16.12
C ILE A 175 8.78 3.58 -14.99
N ASN A 176 7.51 3.98 -14.86
CA ASN A 176 6.61 3.44 -13.85
C ASN A 176 6.36 1.93 -14.01
N ALA A 177 6.28 1.45 -15.26
CA ALA A 177 6.16 0.02 -15.54
C ALA A 177 7.42 -0.75 -15.08
N ALA A 178 8.62 -0.24 -15.43
CA ALA A 178 9.89 -0.85 -15.03
C ALA A 178 10.10 -0.82 -13.50
N GLU A 179 9.71 0.27 -12.84
CA GLU A 179 9.80 0.37 -11.38
C GLU A 179 8.85 -0.61 -10.68
N ARG A 180 7.62 -0.76 -11.20
CA ARG A 180 6.66 -1.75 -10.68
C ARG A 180 7.15 -3.17 -10.92
N GLU A 181 7.73 -3.46 -12.08
CA GLU A 181 8.31 -4.77 -12.39
C GLU A 181 9.49 -5.10 -11.47
N LYS A 182 10.39 -4.13 -11.24
CA LYS A 182 11.48 -4.26 -10.28
C LYS A 182 10.96 -4.55 -8.87
N THR A 183 10.00 -3.76 -8.40
CA THR A 183 9.40 -3.93 -7.08
C THR A 183 8.70 -5.29 -6.95
N ALA A 184 7.99 -5.73 -7.99
CA ALA A 184 7.36 -7.05 -8.02
C ALA A 184 8.40 -8.18 -7.94
N ALA A 185 9.50 -8.08 -8.71
CA ALA A 185 10.59 -9.05 -8.67
C ALA A 185 11.30 -9.10 -7.30
N GLU A 186 11.49 -7.95 -6.65
CA GLU A 186 12.03 -7.87 -5.28
C GLU A 186 11.12 -8.58 -4.26
N TYR A 187 9.81 -8.30 -4.30
CA TYR A 187 8.83 -9.00 -3.44
C TYR A 187 8.74 -10.49 -3.72
N GLU A 188 8.79 -10.90 -4.98
CA GLU A 188 8.77 -12.31 -5.36
C GLU A 188 10.02 -13.05 -4.86
N SER A 189 11.20 -12.45 -5.04
CA SER A 189 12.47 -12.99 -4.54
C SER A 189 12.46 -13.12 -3.01
N GLU A 190 11.95 -12.11 -2.30
CA GLU A 190 11.85 -12.15 -0.85
C GLU A 190 10.82 -13.20 -0.38
N ALA A 191 9.69 -13.33 -1.07
CA ALA A 191 8.71 -14.37 -0.79
C ALA A 191 9.28 -15.77 -1.01
N GLN A 192 10.08 -15.98 -2.07
CA GLN A 192 10.79 -17.23 -2.30
C GLN A 192 11.83 -17.51 -1.21
N ARG A 193 12.62 -16.50 -0.81
CA ARG A 193 13.58 -16.62 0.28
C ARG A 193 12.91 -17.03 1.59
N ILE A 194 11.80 -16.36 1.94
CA ILE A 194 11.02 -16.68 3.15
C ILE A 194 10.49 -18.12 3.07
N ARG A 195 9.97 -18.54 1.92
CA ARG A 195 9.44 -19.89 1.71
C ARG A 195 10.54 -20.95 1.86
N ILE A 196 11.70 -20.76 1.23
CA ILE A 196 12.83 -21.69 1.32
C ILE A 196 13.31 -21.81 2.78
N VAL A 197 13.48 -20.67 3.48
CA VAL A 197 13.90 -20.67 4.89
C VAL A 197 12.87 -21.34 5.78
N ALA A 198 11.57 -21.09 5.55
CA ALA A 198 10.50 -21.73 6.33
C ALA A 198 10.47 -23.24 6.12
N VAL A 199 10.60 -23.72 4.89
CA VAL A 199 10.68 -25.16 4.57
C VAL A 199 11.91 -25.79 5.23
N ALA A 200 13.09 -25.17 5.10
CA ALA A 200 14.31 -25.69 5.70
C ALA A 200 14.23 -25.77 7.24
N LYS A 201 13.62 -24.77 7.88
CA LYS A 201 13.39 -24.77 9.33
C LYS A 201 12.41 -25.88 9.72
N ALA A 202 11.30 -26.03 8.98
CA ALA A 202 10.31 -27.07 9.23
C ALA A 202 10.89 -28.48 9.07
N GLU A 203 11.71 -28.68 8.05
CA GLU A 203 12.44 -29.97 7.84
C GLU A 203 13.43 -30.23 8.97
N ALA A 204 14.21 -29.24 9.39
CA ALA A 204 15.15 -29.38 10.50
C ALA A 204 14.42 -29.73 11.82
N GLU A 205 13.32 -29.06 12.10
CA GLU A 205 12.49 -29.33 13.27
C GLU A 205 11.83 -30.71 13.21
N SER A 206 11.30 -31.12 12.03
CA SER A 206 10.76 -32.44 11.79
C SER A 206 11.81 -33.54 12.04
N LYS A 207 13.02 -33.40 11.50
CA LYS A 207 14.12 -34.35 11.73
C LYS A 207 14.52 -34.41 13.20
N LYS A 208 14.55 -33.25 13.90
CA LYS A 208 14.84 -33.19 15.34
C LYS A 208 13.77 -33.95 16.14
N LEU A 209 12.50 -33.72 15.86
CA LEU A 209 11.38 -34.40 16.52
C LEU A 209 11.36 -35.88 16.21
N GLN A 210 11.63 -36.27 14.97
CA GLN A 210 11.81 -37.69 14.60
C GLN A 210 12.95 -38.35 15.39
N GLY A 211 14.11 -37.68 15.48
CA GLY A 211 15.23 -38.17 16.28
C GLY A 211 14.90 -38.29 17.76
N GLN A 212 14.17 -37.35 18.33
CA GLN A 212 13.68 -37.42 19.71
C GLN A 212 12.70 -38.61 19.86
N GLY A 213 11.73 -38.74 18.97
CA GLY A 213 10.78 -39.86 18.98
C GLY A 213 11.46 -41.23 18.92
N ILE A 214 12.48 -41.39 18.08
CA ILE A 214 13.29 -42.63 18.00
C ILE A 214 14.05 -42.87 19.32
N ALA A 215 14.63 -41.82 19.90
CA ALA A 215 15.36 -41.93 21.19
C ALA A 215 14.41 -42.31 22.33
N ASP A 216 13.23 -41.71 22.39
CA ASP A 216 12.21 -42.05 23.40
C ASP A 216 11.68 -43.47 23.20
N GLN A 217 11.41 -43.87 21.94
CA GLN A 217 11.04 -45.26 21.63
C GLN A 217 12.10 -46.24 22.11
N ARG A 218 13.38 -45.98 21.80
CA ARG A 218 14.47 -46.86 22.25
C ARG A 218 14.56 -46.93 23.77
N ARG A 219 14.33 -45.79 24.46
CA ARG A 219 14.34 -45.75 25.93
C ARG A 219 13.20 -46.58 26.53
N GLU A 220 12.01 -46.52 25.95
CA GLU A 220 10.88 -47.32 26.42
C GLU A 220 11.06 -48.82 26.12
N ILE A 221 11.66 -49.15 24.96
CA ILE A 221 12.03 -50.55 24.66
C ILE A 221 13.07 -51.04 25.68
N ALA A 222 14.10 -50.26 26.00
CA ALA A 222 15.12 -50.65 26.99
C ALA A 222 14.52 -50.86 28.39
N LYS A 223 13.59 -50.02 28.81
CA LYS A 223 12.87 -50.23 30.10
C LYS A 223 12.05 -51.52 30.08
N GLY A 224 11.29 -51.74 29.01
CA GLY A 224 10.51 -52.98 28.88
C GLY A 224 11.39 -54.26 28.87
N LEU A 225 12.57 -54.17 28.27
CA LEU A 225 13.56 -55.24 28.33
C LEU A 225 14.10 -55.45 29.75
N GLU A 226 14.44 -54.36 30.44
CA GLU A 226 14.92 -54.44 31.84
C GLU A 226 13.87 -55.11 32.78
N GLU A 227 12.59 -54.71 32.62
CA GLU A 227 11.48 -55.30 33.38
C GLU A 227 11.29 -56.78 33.03
N SER A 228 11.38 -57.14 31.75
CA SER A 228 11.31 -58.53 31.28
C SER A 228 12.42 -59.37 31.86
N VAL A 229 13.67 -58.88 31.86
CA VAL A 229 14.82 -59.55 32.45
C VAL A 229 14.63 -59.72 33.97
N LYS A 230 14.12 -58.72 34.68
CA LYS A 230 13.82 -58.80 36.10
C LYS A 230 12.77 -59.90 36.40
N MET A 231 11.72 -59.98 35.59
CA MET A 231 10.68 -61.01 35.73
C MET A 231 11.23 -62.43 35.48
N LEU A 232 12.08 -62.59 34.47
CA LEU A 232 12.69 -63.86 34.15
C LEU A 232 13.70 -64.34 35.22
N ASN A 233 14.48 -63.40 35.77
CA ASN A 233 15.38 -63.69 36.87
C ASN A 233 14.60 -64.07 38.14
N ALA A 234 13.43 -63.48 38.42
CA ALA A 234 12.54 -63.84 39.53
C ALA A 234 11.96 -65.26 39.37
N ALA A 235 11.86 -65.77 38.11
CA ALA A 235 11.43 -67.14 37.79
C ALA A 235 12.55 -68.19 37.76
N ASN A 236 13.76 -67.84 38.29
CA ASN A 236 14.94 -68.75 38.36
C ASN A 236 15.53 -69.14 36.97
N ILE A 237 15.29 -68.35 35.92
CA ILE A 237 15.87 -68.50 34.62
C ILE A 237 17.21 -67.79 34.56
N ASN A 238 18.27 -68.41 34.06
CA ASN A 238 19.61 -67.83 34.01
C ASN A 238 19.62 -66.63 33.10
N ALA A 239 20.26 -65.49 33.53
CA ALA A 239 20.32 -64.22 32.78
C ALA A 239 20.82 -64.32 31.35
N GLN A 240 21.68 -65.34 31.03
CA GLN A 240 22.15 -65.58 29.70
C GLN A 240 21.06 -66.21 28.80
N GLU A 241 20.26 -67.10 29.31
CA GLU A 241 19.13 -67.78 28.59
C GLU A 241 18.00 -66.74 28.37
N ALA A 242 17.74 -65.92 29.36
CA ALA A 242 16.77 -64.83 29.25
C ALA A 242 17.15 -63.79 28.15
N SER A 243 18.41 -63.43 28.11
CA SER A 243 18.92 -62.51 27.08
C SER A 243 18.84 -63.11 25.66
N ALA A 244 19.15 -64.38 25.51
CA ALA A 244 19.05 -65.06 24.24
C ALA A 244 17.59 -65.15 23.73
N LEU A 245 16.63 -65.44 24.63
CA LEU A 245 15.22 -65.49 24.29
C LEU A 245 14.70 -64.09 23.84
N ILE A 246 15.08 -63.00 24.52
CA ILE A 246 14.71 -61.66 24.17
C ILE A 246 15.26 -61.25 22.78
N VAL A 247 16.51 -61.54 22.47
CA VAL A 247 17.13 -61.26 21.16
C VAL A 247 16.40 -61.98 20.03
N VAL A 248 16.06 -63.26 20.26
CA VAL A 248 15.33 -64.09 19.29
C VAL A 248 13.90 -63.50 19.07
N THR A 249 13.20 -63.16 20.15
CA THR A 249 11.86 -62.59 20.05
C THR A 249 11.89 -61.23 19.30
N GLN A 250 12.85 -60.39 19.62
CA GLN A 250 13.01 -59.08 18.96
C GLN A 250 13.38 -59.21 17.49
N HIS A 251 14.14 -60.26 17.12
CA HIS A 251 14.41 -60.56 15.74
C HIS A 251 13.14 -60.94 14.97
N TYR A 252 12.29 -61.80 15.55
CA TYR A 252 11.01 -62.17 14.93
C TYR A 252 10.02 -61.00 14.87
N ASP A 253 9.98 -60.09 15.86
CA ASP A 253 9.18 -58.89 15.81
C ASP A 253 9.63 -57.93 14.74
N THR A 254 10.95 -57.78 14.53
CA THR A 254 11.52 -56.96 13.44
C THR A 254 11.15 -57.55 12.08
N LEU A 255 11.23 -58.87 11.90
CA LEU A 255 10.82 -59.56 10.69
C LEU A 255 9.32 -59.38 10.41
N ASN A 256 8.49 -59.49 11.44
CA ASN A 256 7.05 -59.23 11.34
C ASN A 256 6.73 -57.80 10.94
N SER A 257 7.44 -56.82 11.52
CA SER A 257 7.33 -55.42 11.18
C SER A 257 7.72 -55.11 9.73
N ILE A 258 8.78 -55.77 9.22
CA ILE A 258 9.22 -55.66 7.81
C ILE A 258 8.16 -56.29 6.89
N GLY A 259 7.59 -57.42 7.27
CA GLY A 259 6.54 -58.11 6.50
C GLY A 259 5.20 -57.39 6.47
N ALA A 260 4.86 -56.67 7.52
CA ALA A 260 3.63 -55.88 7.61
C ALA A 260 3.67 -54.58 6.77
N ASN A 261 4.85 -54.03 6.52
CA ASN A 261 5.03 -52.86 5.67
C ASN A 261 5.11 -53.25 4.19
N ASN A 262 3.97 -53.26 3.52
CA ASN A 262 3.74 -53.70 2.12
C ASN A 262 4.54 -52.93 1.03
N ARG A 263 5.66 -52.29 1.38
CA ARG A 263 6.58 -51.57 0.47
C ARG A 263 7.95 -52.24 0.32
N SER A 264 8.10 -53.42 0.85
CA SER A 264 9.42 -54.11 0.87
C SER A 264 9.65 -54.91 -0.40
N ASN A 265 10.79 -54.64 -1.01
CA ASN A 265 11.42 -55.60 -1.91
C ASN A 265 11.56 -56.95 -1.20
N LEU A 266 11.47 -58.04 -1.94
CA LEU A 266 11.62 -59.41 -1.45
C LEU A 266 12.91 -59.57 -0.64
N VAL A 267 12.80 -59.71 0.69
CA VAL A 267 13.93 -59.99 1.58
C VAL A 267 13.96 -61.46 1.83
N LEU A 268 14.89 -62.15 1.18
CA LEU A 268 15.16 -63.59 1.41
C LEU A 268 16.06 -63.74 2.64
N LEU A 269 15.47 -64.07 3.76
CA LEU A 269 16.19 -64.39 5.00
C LEU A 269 16.24 -65.88 5.20
N PRO A 270 17.40 -66.42 5.59
CA PRO A 270 17.49 -67.86 5.90
C PRO A 270 16.66 -68.15 7.16
N ASN A 271 15.58 -68.89 6.99
CA ASN A 271 14.62 -69.22 8.05
C ASN A 271 14.90 -70.55 8.67
N SER A 272 16.17 -70.87 9.00
CA SER A 272 16.53 -72.13 9.67
C SER A 272 16.91 -71.87 11.14
N PRO A 273 16.52 -72.70 12.07
CA PRO A 273 16.91 -72.55 13.49
C PRO A 273 18.43 -72.52 13.72
N THR A 274 19.21 -73.11 12.80
CA THR A 274 20.65 -73.04 12.79
C THR A 274 21.23 -71.70 12.41
N ALA A 275 20.54 -70.89 11.65
CA ALA A 275 20.98 -69.52 11.30
C ALA A 275 20.88 -68.58 12.48
N ALA A 276 19.89 -68.74 13.37
CA ALA A 276 19.77 -67.94 14.60
C ALA A 276 20.91 -68.32 15.59
N SER A 277 21.33 -69.56 15.66
CA SER A 277 22.44 -69.96 16.53
C SER A 277 23.81 -69.52 16.00
N THR A 278 24.02 -69.43 14.68
CA THR A 278 25.23 -68.88 14.09
C THR A 278 25.29 -67.34 14.30
N MET A 279 24.18 -66.64 14.16
CA MET A 279 24.15 -65.21 14.48
C MET A 279 24.46 -64.90 15.96
N LEU A 280 23.96 -65.68 16.87
CA LEU A 280 24.31 -65.61 18.28
C LEU A 280 25.79 -65.86 18.55
N ASN A 281 26.37 -66.89 17.90
CA ASN A 281 27.79 -67.17 17.99
C ASN A 281 28.63 -65.99 17.42
N ASP A 282 28.28 -65.48 16.27
CA ASP A 282 28.98 -64.38 15.64
C ASP A 282 28.88 -63.09 16.50
N LEU A 283 27.77 -62.85 17.19
CA LEU A 283 27.59 -61.72 18.10
C LEU A 283 28.41 -61.89 19.38
N VAL A 284 28.49 -63.13 19.92
CA VAL A 284 29.34 -63.47 21.08
C VAL A 284 30.82 -63.32 20.73
N VAL A 285 31.21 -63.79 19.52
CA VAL A 285 32.60 -63.69 19.04
C VAL A 285 32.93 -62.23 18.76
N SER A 286 32.04 -61.39 18.23
CA SER A 286 32.27 -59.97 17.99
C SER A 286 32.40 -59.20 19.32
N MET A 287 31.56 -59.49 20.30
CA MET A 287 31.67 -58.93 21.66
C MET A 287 32.96 -59.29 22.35
N ALA A 288 33.38 -60.55 22.26
CA ALA A 288 34.67 -61.02 22.81
C ALA A 288 35.86 -60.38 22.10
N ALA A 289 35.74 -60.09 20.77
CA ALA A 289 36.78 -59.42 20.02
C ALA A 289 36.87 -57.95 20.44
N THR A 290 35.73 -57.28 20.72
CA THR A 290 35.69 -55.89 21.19
C THR A 290 36.28 -55.75 22.58
N GLN A 291 36.02 -56.69 23.49
CA GLN A 291 36.65 -56.70 24.84
C GLN A 291 38.16 -56.89 24.76
N LYS A 292 38.66 -57.76 23.87
CA LYS A 292 40.10 -57.87 23.66
C LYS A 292 40.73 -56.63 23.06
N MET A 293 40.06 -55.88 22.20
CA MET A 293 40.55 -54.62 21.64
C MET A 293 40.59 -53.51 22.71
N GLU A 294 39.65 -53.45 23.62
CA GLU A 294 39.72 -52.50 24.79
C GLU A 294 40.86 -52.82 25.72
N GLU A 295 41.21 -54.10 25.91
CA GLU A 295 42.31 -54.50 26.74
C GLU A 295 43.66 -54.14 26.11
N TYR A 296 43.80 -54.19 24.78
CA TYR A 296 45.00 -53.74 24.03
C TYR A 296 45.08 -52.21 23.89
N SER A 297 44.03 -51.49 24.03
CA SER A 297 44.00 -50.05 23.86
C SER A 297 44.30 -49.26 25.15
N LYS A 298 44.48 -49.92 26.30
CA LYS A 298 44.95 -49.24 27.49
C LYS A 298 46.40 -48.77 27.32
N PRO A 299 46.69 -47.49 27.35
CA PRO A 299 48.07 -47.01 27.23
C PRO A 299 48.94 -47.58 28.37
N GLN A 300 49.97 -48.35 28.05
CA GLN A 300 51.01 -48.74 28.99
C GLN A 300 51.68 -47.46 29.52
N MET A 301 51.46 -47.14 30.76
CA MET A 301 52.22 -46.03 31.41
C MET A 301 53.70 -46.41 31.37
N PRO A 302 54.57 -45.53 30.86
CA PRO A 302 56.00 -45.74 30.92
C PRO A 302 56.46 -45.79 32.38
N ASN A 303 57.28 -46.77 32.74
CA ASN A 303 57.93 -46.90 34.07
C ASN A 303 58.71 -45.58 34.40
N PRO A 304 58.63 -45.10 35.64
CA PRO A 304 59.35 -43.94 36.03
C PRO A 304 60.86 -44.21 35.96
N PRO A 305 61.68 -43.20 35.54
CA PRO A 305 63.15 -43.36 35.42
C PRO A 305 63.82 -43.62 36.78
N GLN A 306 64.54 -44.76 36.84
CA GLN A 306 65.41 -45.03 38.01
C GLN A 306 66.48 -43.92 38.12
N ASN A 307 66.41 -43.25 39.23
CA ASN A 307 67.40 -42.24 39.64
C ASN A 307 68.73 -42.95 39.95
N ARG A 308 69.72 -42.91 39.02
CA ARG A 308 71.09 -43.25 39.33
C ARG A 308 71.75 -42.04 40.00
N GLY A 309 71.96 -42.17 41.27
CA GLY A 309 72.74 -41.24 42.02
C GLY A 309 74.16 -41.11 41.43
N HIS A 310 74.57 -39.91 41.19
CA HIS A 310 75.98 -39.56 41.07
C HIS A 310 76.51 -39.20 42.47
N GLN A 311 77.41 -40.09 42.93
CA GLN A 311 78.43 -39.72 43.85
C GLN A 311 79.52 -39.03 43.00
N GLU A 312 79.79 -37.81 43.23
CA GLU A 312 81.03 -37.12 43.62
C GLU A 312 80.78 -35.62 43.69
#